data_1a38b017b5530f27b2281e8e4d607eec
#
_entry.id   1a38b017b5530f27b2281e8e4d607eec
#
_cell.length_a   1.000
_cell.length_b   1.000
_cell.length_c   1.000
_cell.angle_alpha   90.00
_cell.angle_beta   90.00
_cell.angle_gamma   90.00
#
_symmetry.space_group_name_H-M   'P 1'
#
loop_
_entity.id
_entity.type
_entity.pdbx_description
1 polymer ?
#
loop_
_entity_poly.entity_id
_entity_poly.type
_entity_poly.pdbx_seq_one_letter_code
_entity_poly.pdbx_strand_id
1 'polypeptide(L)'
;SLATEGRAVLSDLTFASGSAELDDAAFPSLKELASKLAANPGWKIALVGHTDTLGSAEANMALSQRRAEAVKDRLVNAFGVETTRIEAAGVGFLAPIATNLSPEGRAMNRRVEVVLITTE
;
A
#
# COMPACT_ATOMS: atom_id res chain seq x y z
N SER A 1 4.10 9.84 -11.08
CA SER A 1 4.78 8.57 -10.79
C SER A 1 5.58 8.68 -9.50
N LEU A 2 6.02 7.53 -8.99
CA LEU A 2 6.81 7.50 -7.77
C LEU A 2 8.10 8.33 -7.89
N ALA A 3 8.77 8.24 -9.02
CA ALA A 3 10.04 8.94 -9.24
C ALA A 3 9.89 10.47 -9.31
N THR A 4 8.75 10.96 -9.79
CA THR A 4 8.52 12.40 -9.97
C THR A 4 7.78 13.04 -8.81
N GLU A 5 6.83 12.32 -8.21
CA GLU A 5 5.95 12.86 -7.18
C GLU A 5 6.31 12.36 -5.77
N GLY A 6 7.17 11.35 -5.69
CA GLY A 6 7.56 10.75 -4.41
C GLY A 6 6.49 9.85 -3.80
N ARG A 7 5.40 9.63 -4.51
CA ARG A 7 4.29 8.77 -4.05
C ARG A 7 3.52 8.21 -5.23
N ALA A 8 2.85 7.08 -5.00
CA ALA A 8 1.96 6.48 -5.98
C ALA A 8 0.94 5.59 -5.27
N VAL A 9 -0.25 5.48 -5.86
CA VAL A 9 -1.28 4.54 -5.41
C VAL A 9 -1.06 3.22 -6.13
N LEU A 10 -1.07 2.12 -5.38
CA LEU A 10 -1.02 0.77 -5.96
C LEU A 10 -2.43 0.34 -6.35
N SER A 11 -2.94 0.92 -7.44
CA SER A 11 -4.36 0.88 -7.79
C SER A 11 -4.87 -0.47 -8.28
N ASP A 12 -3.99 -1.39 -8.67
CA ASP A 12 -4.36 -2.75 -9.04
C ASP A 12 -4.53 -3.68 -7.82
N LEU A 13 -4.11 -3.25 -6.63
CA LEU A 13 -4.34 -3.97 -5.40
C LEU A 13 -5.69 -3.52 -4.83
N THR A 14 -6.60 -4.47 -4.67
CA THR A 14 -7.93 -4.20 -4.13
C THR A 14 -8.13 -5.02 -2.86
N PHE A 15 -8.81 -4.42 -1.89
CA PHE A 15 -9.14 -5.08 -0.64
C PHE A 15 -10.65 -5.04 -0.42
N ALA A 16 -11.22 -6.19 -0.12
CA ALA A 16 -12.60 -6.25 0.31
C ALA A 16 -12.77 -5.51 1.65
N SER A 17 -13.96 -5.04 1.94
CA SER A 17 -14.27 -4.38 3.20
C SER A 17 -13.84 -5.29 4.37
N GLY A 18 -13.10 -4.73 5.32
CA GLY A 18 -12.64 -5.45 6.49
C GLY A 18 -11.53 -6.47 6.26
N SER A 19 -10.97 -6.56 5.05
CA SER A 19 -9.97 -7.56 4.71
C SER A 19 -8.61 -6.93 4.39
N ALA A 20 -7.55 -7.64 4.77
CA ALA A 20 -6.18 -7.34 4.38
C ALA A 20 -5.59 -8.44 3.48
N GLU A 21 -6.43 -9.29 2.92
CA GLU A 21 -5.97 -10.38 2.06
C GLU A 21 -5.73 -9.90 0.64
N LEU A 22 -4.57 -10.28 0.09
CA LEU A 22 -4.24 -10.15 -1.32
C LEU A 22 -4.42 -11.51 -1.98
N ASP A 23 -5.02 -11.54 -3.16
CA ASP A 23 -5.12 -12.80 -3.91
C ASP A 23 -3.74 -13.19 -4.47
N ASP A 24 -3.68 -14.33 -5.16
CA ASP A 24 -2.41 -14.86 -5.68
C ASP A 24 -1.97 -14.23 -7.00
N ALA A 25 -2.67 -13.20 -7.45
CA ALA A 25 -2.35 -12.54 -8.71
C ALA A 25 -0.95 -11.91 -8.69
N ALA A 26 -0.32 -11.90 -9.85
CA ALA A 26 0.94 -11.18 -10.04
C ALA A 26 0.60 -9.73 -10.37
N PHE A 27 0.54 -8.89 -9.35
CA PHE A 27 0.15 -7.49 -9.50
C PHE A 27 1.18 -6.70 -10.31
N PRO A 28 0.79 -6.10 -11.45
CA PRO A 28 1.73 -5.31 -12.27
C PRO A 28 2.41 -4.18 -11.49
N SER A 29 1.69 -3.51 -10.59
CA SER A 29 2.28 -2.43 -9.79
C SER A 29 3.39 -2.91 -8.89
N LEU A 30 3.28 -4.11 -8.30
CA LEU A 30 4.32 -4.67 -7.44
C LEU A 30 5.52 -5.11 -8.24
N LYS A 31 5.30 -5.68 -9.42
CA LYS A 31 6.38 -6.04 -10.33
C LYS A 31 7.17 -4.82 -10.77
N GLU A 32 6.46 -3.75 -11.14
CA GLU A 32 7.09 -2.49 -11.54
C GLU A 32 7.86 -1.86 -10.36
N LEU A 33 7.27 -1.84 -9.18
CA LEU A 33 7.93 -1.30 -7.99
C LEU A 33 9.20 -2.08 -7.65
N ALA A 34 9.14 -3.41 -7.69
CA ALA A 34 10.31 -4.24 -7.44
C ALA A 34 11.42 -3.97 -8.47
N SER A 35 11.05 -3.79 -9.74
CA SER A 35 12.02 -3.44 -10.78
C SER A 35 12.69 -2.09 -10.53
N LYS A 36 11.91 -1.10 -10.10
CA LYS A 36 12.45 0.23 -9.77
C LYS A 36 13.37 0.18 -8.56
N LEU A 37 13.03 -0.60 -7.56
CA LEU A 37 13.89 -0.78 -6.39
C LEU A 37 15.19 -1.50 -6.75
N ALA A 38 15.14 -2.47 -7.66
CA ALA A 38 16.34 -3.15 -8.15
C ALA A 38 17.25 -2.21 -8.94
N ALA A 39 16.66 -1.31 -9.74
CA ALA A 39 17.39 -0.34 -10.54
C ALA A 39 17.95 0.83 -9.71
N ASN A 40 17.41 1.06 -8.51
CA ASN A 40 17.79 2.19 -7.65
C ASN A 40 18.12 1.66 -6.24
N PRO A 41 19.34 1.12 -6.04
CA PRO A 41 19.69 0.45 -4.78
C PRO A 41 19.61 1.34 -3.53
N GLY A 42 19.71 2.66 -3.69
CA GLY A 42 19.61 3.59 -2.55
C GLY A 42 18.18 3.93 -2.15
N TRP A 43 17.19 3.52 -2.92
CA TRP A 43 15.79 3.85 -2.61
C TRP A 43 15.26 3.05 -1.43
N LYS A 44 14.60 3.77 -0.53
CA LYS A 44 13.79 3.19 0.54
C LYS A 44 12.38 3.73 0.44
N ILE A 45 11.41 2.88 0.71
CA ILE A 45 10.00 3.21 0.57
C ILE A 45 9.23 2.92 1.85
N ALA A 46 8.10 3.61 2.01
CA ALA A 46 7.07 3.23 2.96
C ALA A 46 5.83 2.79 2.20
N LEU A 47 5.20 1.74 2.67
CA LEU A 47 3.88 1.32 2.21
C LEU A 47 2.89 1.80 3.26
N VAL A 48 1.89 2.54 2.83
CA VAL A 48 0.91 3.15 3.72
C VAL A 48 -0.47 2.60 3.41
N GLY A 49 -1.04 1.88 4.37
CA GLY A 49 -2.37 1.29 4.26
C GLY A 49 -3.46 2.28 4.66
N HIS A 50 -4.59 2.17 3.98
CA HIS A 50 -5.76 3.02 4.15
C HIS A 50 -7.03 2.19 4.22
N THR A 51 -8.06 2.74 4.86
CA THR A 51 -9.37 2.11 4.94
C THR A 51 -10.48 3.10 4.55
N ASP A 52 -11.68 2.56 4.34
CA ASP A 52 -12.89 3.37 4.35
C ASP A 52 -13.31 3.68 5.80
N THR A 53 -14.45 4.35 5.98
CA THR A 53 -14.91 4.77 7.32
C THR A 53 -15.87 3.78 7.98
N LEU A 54 -16.06 2.58 7.42
CA LEU A 54 -16.90 1.57 8.05
C LEU A 54 -16.15 0.93 9.23
N GLY A 55 -16.80 0.88 10.38
CA GLY A 55 -16.21 0.36 11.62
C GLY A 55 -15.55 1.43 12.47
N SER A 56 -14.89 1.01 13.54
CA SER A 56 -14.26 1.94 14.48
C SER A 56 -12.92 2.46 13.94
N ALA A 57 -12.51 3.62 14.46
CA ALA A 57 -11.22 4.20 14.13
C ALA A 57 -10.06 3.26 14.53
N GLU A 58 -10.18 2.63 15.69
CA GLU A 58 -9.16 1.71 16.19
C GLU A 58 -9.03 0.47 15.32
N ALA A 59 -10.14 -0.15 14.94
CA ALA A 59 -10.13 -1.33 14.07
C ALA A 59 -9.57 -0.99 12.69
N ASN A 60 -9.89 0.17 12.15
CA ASN A 60 -9.39 0.61 10.85
C ASN A 60 -7.90 0.96 10.89
N MET A 61 -7.42 1.50 12.01
CA MET A 61 -5.99 1.71 12.18
C MET A 61 -5.22 0.38 12.11
N ALA A 62 -5.68 -0.63 12.83
CA ALA A 62 -5.08 -1.96 12.80
C ALA A 62 -5.20 -2.61 11.42
N LEU A 63 -6.36 -2.49 10.77
CA LEU A 63 -6.58 -3.05 9.43
C LEU A 63 -5.65 -2.43 8.40
N SER A 64 -5.48 -1.12 8.42
CA SER A 64 -4.60 -0.43 7.49
C SER A 64 -3.15 -0.85 7.66
N GLN A 65 -2.70 -1.08 8.89
CA GLN A 65 -1.37 -1.62 9.17
C GLN A 65 -1.21 -3.00 8.54
N ARG A 66 -2.20 -3.90 8.71
CA ARG A 66 -2.15 -5.24 8.13
C ARG A 66 -2.15 -5.21 6.60
N ARG A 67 -2.85 -4.27 5.97
CA ARG A 67 -2.83 -4.10 4.52
C ARG A 67 -1.44 -3.74 4.02
N ALA A 68 -0.79 -2.78 4.67
CA ALA A 68 0.57 -2.39 4.33
C ALA A 68 1.56 -3.56 4.53
N GLU A 69 1.42 -4.30 5.62
CA GLU A 69 2.26 -5.45 5.90
C GLU A 69 2.07 -6.58 4.88
N ALA A 70 0.84 -6.82 4.43
CA ALA A 70 0.57 -7.83 3.41
C ALA A 70 1.29 -7.50 2.09
N VAL A 71 1.31 -6.22 1.70
CA VAL A 71 2.02 -5.78 0.50
C VAL A 71 3.53 -5.92 0.68
N LYS A 72 4.05 -5.52 1.83
CA LYS A 72 5.48 -5.69 2.15
C LYS A 72 5.88 -7.16 2.06
N ASP A 73 5.12 -8.04 2.67
CA ASP A 73 5.41 -9.47 2.66
C ASP A 73 5.43 -10.02 1.24
N ARG A 74 4.51 -9.57 0.38
CA ARG A 74 4.50 -9.97 -1.02
C ARG A 74 5.75 -9.49 -1.76
N LEU A 75 6.16 -8.26 -1.57
CA LEU A 75 7.38 -7.72 -2.19
C LEU A 75 8.63 -8.49 -1.74
N VAL A 76 8.72 -8.81 -0.46
CA VAL A 76 9.85 -9.55 0.09
C VAL A 76 9.85 -11.00 -0.40
N ASN A 77 8.73 -11.70 -0.28
CA ASN A 77 8.68 -13.15 -0.52
C ASN A 77 8.55 -13.52 -2.00
N ALA A 78 7.81 -12.75 -2.78
CA ALA A 78 7.57 -13.07 -4.18
C ALA A 78 8.53 -12.35 -5.14
N PHE A 79 9.03 -11.17 -4.77
CA PHE A 79 9.86 -10.35 -5.64
C PHE A 79 11.30 -10.16 -5.12
N GLY A 80 11.62 -10.72 -3.97
CA GLY A 80 12.98 -10.70 -3.44
C GLY A 80 13.48 -9.33 -2.96
N VAL A 81 12.58 -8.40 -2.66
CA VAL A 81 12.98 -7.08 -2.15
C VAL A 81 13.46 -7.23 -0.70
N GLU A 82 14.54 -6.55 -0.38
CA GLU A 82 15.11 -6.60 0.97
C GLU A 82 14.19 -5.93 1.98
N THR A 83 13.93 -6.61 3.10
CA THR A 83 13.05 -6.14 4.18
C THR A 83 13.44 -4.75 4.68
N THR A 84 14.75 -4.47 4.77
CA THR A 84 15.28 -3.20 5.29
C THR A 84 14.97 -1.99 4.40
N ARG A 85 14.52 -2.22 3.19
CA ARG A 85 14.20 -1.15 2.24
C ARG A 85 12.75 -0.73 2.27
N ILE A 86 11.91 -1.42 3.07
CA ILE A 86 10.47 -1.22 3.09
C ILE A 86 10.00 -1.01 4.52
N GLU A 87 9.30 0.10 4.76
CA GLU A 87 8.54 0.31 5.98
C GLU A 87 7.07 0.11 5.67
N ALA A 88 6.30 -0.40 6.62
CA ALA A 88 4.87 -0.57 6.49
C ALA A 88 4.16 0.17 7.62
N ALA A 89 3.19 1.00 7.26
CA ALA A 89 2.43 1.80 8.23
C ALA A 89 0.96 1.87 7.82
N GLY A 90 0.08 2.09 8.78
CA GLY A 90 -1.33 2.30 8.53
C GLY A 90 -1.79 3.63 9.09
N VAL A 91 -2.68 4.31 8.36
CA VAL A 91 -3.28 5.58 8.80
C VAL A 91 -4.80 5.47 8.99
N GLY A 92 -5.34 4.26 8.92
CA GLY A 92 -6.78 4.06 9.06
C GLY A 92 -7.56 4.78 7.99
N PHE A 93 -8.64 5.46 8.38
CA PHE A 93 -9.48 6.23 7.47
C PHE A 93 -9.16 7.73 7.43
N LEU A 94 -8.02 8.14 7.98
CA LEU A 94 -7.71 9.57 8.19
C LEU A 94 -7.29 10.31 6.92
N ALA A 95 -6.99 9.62 5.84
CA ALA A 95 -6.50 10.25 4.62
C ALA A 95 -7.24 9.71 3.38
N PRO A 96 -8.53 10.00 3.23
CA PRO A 96 -9.31 9.52 2.10
C PRO A 96 -8.91 10.21 0.80
N ILE A 97 -9.01 9.49 -0.32
CA ILE A 97 -8.85 10.05 -1.67
C ILE A 97 -10.19 10.20 -2.40
N ALA A 98 -11.25 9.67 -1.81
CA ALA A 98 -12.59 9.72 -2.37
C ALA A 98 -13.61 9.81 -1.23
N THR A 99 -14.88 10.07 -1.59
CA THR A 99 -15.94 10.11 -0.59
C THR A 99 -16.20 8.74 0.02
N ASN A 100 -16.43 8.69 1.33
CA ASN A 100 -16.87 7.48 2.02
C ASN A 100 -18.39 7.31 1.98
N LEU A 101 -19.10 8.23 1.33
CA LEU A 101 -20.56 8.23 1.25
C LEU A 101 -21.11 7.33 0.14
N SER A 102 -20.25 6.86 -0.76
CA SER A 102 -20.64 5.95 -1.84
C SER A 102 -19.80 4.67 -1.78
N PRO A 103 -20.37 3.53 -2.28
CA PRO A 103 -19.59 2.28 -2.37
C PRO A 103 -18.34 2.43 -3.24
N GLU A 104 -18.42 3.18 -4.33
CA GLU A 104 -17.30 3.41 -5.24
C GLU A 104 -16.18 4.20 -4.56
N GLY A 105 -16.55 5.24 -3.82
CA GLY A 105 -15.57 6.05 -3.08
C GLY A 105 -14.91 5.26 -1.97
N ARG A 106 -15.68 4.45 -1.25
CA ARG A 106 -15.13 3.58 -0.21
C ARG A 106 -14.13 2.57 -0.79
N ALA A 107 -14.45 1.99 -1.95
CA ALA A 107 -13.54 1.07 -2.63
C ALA A 107 -12.21 1.74 -2.99
N MET A 108 -12.24 2.99 -3.43
CA MET A 108 -11.03 3.75 -3.72
C MET A 108 -10.21 4.03 -2.46
N ASN A 109 -10.86 4.18 -1.32
CA ASN A 109 -10.18 4.44 -0.05
C ASN A 109 -9.52 3.19 0.53
N ARG A 110 -10.00 2.00 0.21
CA ARG A 110 -9.39 0.73 0.63
C ARG A 110 -8.17 0.42 -0.24
N ARG A 111 -7.04 1.01 0.09
CA ARG A 111 -5.85 0.97 -0.76
C ARG A 111 -4.55 0.94 0.04
N VAL A 112 -3.46 0.68 -0.68
CA VAL A 112 -2.11 0.90 -0.18
C VAL A 112 -1.41 1.88 -1.13
N GLU A 113 -0.75 2.86 -0.57
CA GLU A 113 0.09 3.81 -1.31
C GLU A 113 1.54 3.54 -1.00
N VAL A 114 2.40 3.82 -1.96
CA VAL A 114 3.85 3.79 -1.76
C VAL A 114 4.37 5.22 -1.66
N VAL A 115 5.27 5.45 -0.71
CA VAL A 115 5.93 6.74 -0.51
C VAL A 115 7.44 6.51 -0.60
N LEU A 116 8.12 7.30 -1.42
CA LEU A 116 9.57 7.25 -1.52
C LEU A 116 10.16 8.05 -0.36
N ILE A 117 10.88 7.37 0.55
CA ILE A 117 11.42 8.00 1.76
C ILE A 117 12.78 8.63 1.47
N THR A 118 13.64 7.92 0.78
CA THR A 118 14.97 8.38 0.44
C THR A 118 15.47 7.73 -0.84
N THR A 119 16.33 8.44 -1.55
CA THR A 119 16.97 7.99 -2.78
C THR A 119 18.46 7.68 -2.57
N GLU A 120 18.90 7.76 -1.34
CA GLU A 120 20.33 7.56 -1.03
C GLU A 120 20.65 6.16 -0.52
#